data_fcfc3840cf3b84065f6761dda0de7733
#
_entry.id   fcfc3840cf3b84065f6761dda0de7733
#
_cell.length_a   1.000
_cell.length_b   1.000
_cell.length_c   1.000
_cell.angle_alpha   90.00
_cell.angle_beta   90.00
_cell.angle_gamma   90.00
#
_symmetry.space_group_name_H-M   'P 1'
#
loop_
_entity.id
_entity.type
_entity.pdbx_description
1 polymer ?
#
loop_
_entity_poly.entity_id
_entity_poly.type
_entity_poly.pdbx_seq_one_letter_code
_entity_poly.pdbx_strand_id
1 'polypeptide(L)'
;AAGMNPMDVKRGIDQAVQVVLEDLNKRSKKVKTNDEVAQVGTISANGEAEIGDMIAKAMQKVGNEGVITVEEAKSLDSELEVVEGMQFDRGYLSPYFITNADKMITEQEDPLILLHESKLSSLQSMLPILESVAQSSRPLLIIAEDIEGEALATLVVNRLRGGLKVAAVKAPGFGDRRKAMLEDLSLIHI
;
A
#
# COMPACT_ATOMS: atom_id res chain seq x y z
N ALA A 1 -31.06 -18.88 23.84
CA ALA A 1 -31.88 -17.75 24.28
C ALA A 1 -33.31 -18.24 24.51
N ALA A 2 -33.63 -18.52 25.76
CA ALA A 2 -34.85 -19.18 26.22
C ALA A 2 -36.11 -18.33 25.89
N GLY A 3 -36.71 -18.52 24.72
CA GLY A 3 -38.05 -18.00 24.38
C GLY A 3 -38.18 -16.47 24.21
N MET A 4 -37.05 -15.73 24.22
CA MET A 4 -37.06 -14.28 23.99
C MET A 4 -37.16 -13.95 22.50
N ASN A 5 -37.84 -12.86 22.18
CA ASN A 5 -37.92 -12.36 20.81
C ASN A 5 -36.51 -12.00 20.30
N PRO A 6 -36.02 -12.58 19.18
CA PRO A 6 -34.69 -12.30 18.65
C PRO A 6 -34.45 -10.81 18.37
N MET A 7 -35.46 -10.07 17.97
CA MET A 7 -35.34 -8.63 17.67
C MET A 7 -35.15 -7.79 18.95
N ASP A 8 -35.74 -8.19 20.05
CA ASP A 8 -35.57 -7.50 21.35
C ASP A 8 -34.17 -7.79 21.92
N VAL A 9 -33.68 -9.03 21.76
CA VAL A 9 -32.32 -9.40 22.11
C VAL A 9 -31.30 -8.59 21.27
N LYS A 10 -31.55 -8.49 19.96
CA LYS A 10 -30.70 -7.67 19.08
C LYS A 10 -30.65 -6.21 19.52
N ARG A 11 -31.80 -5.59 19.81
CA ARG A 11 -31.83 -4.19 20.30
C ARG A 11 -31.06 -4.02 21.60
N GLY A 12 -31.18 -4.98 22.52
CA GLY A 12 -30.43 -4.97 23.78
C GLY A 12 -28.92 -5.05 23.56
N ILE A 13 -28.47 -5.90 22.64
CA ILE A 13 -27.07 -6.00 22.25
C ILE A 13 -26.59 -4.69 21.64
N ASP A 14 -27.33 -4.12 20.69
CA ASP A 14 -26.97 -2.87 20.02
C ASP A 14 -26.85 -1.71 21.05
N GLN A 15 -27.75 -1.62 22.02
CA GLN A 15 -27.67 -0.64 23.11
C GLN A 15 -26.46 -0.88 24.02
N ALA A 16 -26.19 -2.12 24.39
CA ALA A 16 -25.02 -2.46 25.20
C ALA A 16 -23.72 -2.11 24.49
N VAL A 17 -23.62 -2.39 23.19
CA VAL A 17 -22.46 -2.03 22.36
C VAL A 17 -22.24 -0.52 22.36
N GLN A 18 -23.29 0.29 22.21
CA GLN A 18 -23.17 1.76 22.25
C GLN A 18 -22.61 2.25 23.58
N VAL A 19 -23.15 1.76 24.70
CA VAL A 19 -22.67 2.14 26.05
C VAL A 19 -21.21 1.74 26.26
N VAL A 20 -20.81 0.55 25.81
CA VAL A 20 -19.43 0.06 25.91
C VAL A 20 -18.50 0.91 25.05
N LEU A 21 -18.88 1.25 23.82
CA LEU A 21 -18.08 2.10 22.93
C LEU A 21 -17.86 3.50 23.51
N GLU A 22 -18.93 4.09 24.10
CA GLU A 22 -18.80 5.40 24.75
C GLU A 22 -17.86 5.36 25.95
N ASP A 23 -17.93 4.32 26.77
CA ASP A 23 -17.04 4.15 27.94
C ASP A 23 -15.58 3.90 27.51
N LEU A 24 -15.37 3.05 26.48
CA LEU A 24 -14.04 2.81 25.91
C LEU A 24 -13.45 4.10 25.35
N ASN A 25 -14.22 4.90 24.62
CA ASN A 25 -13.74 6.19 24.09
C ASN A 25 -13.34 7.17 25.20
N LYS A 26 -14.09 7.21 26.32
CA LYS A 26 -13.76 8.05 27.47
C LYS A 26 -12.49 7.60 28.20
N ARG A 27 -12.24 6.30 28.25
CA ARG A 27 -11.07 5.70 28.93
C ARG A 27 -9.85 5.62 28.04
N SER A 28 -10.02 5.65 26.70
CA SER A 28 -8.92 5.53 25.76
C SER A 28 -7.93 6.69 25.94
N LYS A 29 -6.64 6.35 25.99
CA LYS A 29 -5.55 7.28 26.07
C LYS A 29 -4.77 7.27 24.77
N LYS A 30 -4.55 8.44 24.17
CA LYS A 30 -3.72 8.53 22.97
C LYS A 30 -2.26 8.23 23.33
N VAL A 31 -1.65 7.31 22.58
CA VAL A 31 -0.23 6.99 22.66
C VAL A 31 0.58 8.17 22.13
N LYS A 32 1.59 8.63 22.89
CA LYS A 32 2.39 9.81 22.56
C LYS A 32 3.90 9.56 22.59
N THR A 33 4.36 8.57 23.34
CA THR A 33 5.78 8.30 23.53
C THR A 33 6.18 6.96 22.92
N ASN A 34 7.46 6.83 22.55
CA ASN A 34 8.00 5.58 22.03
C ASN A 34 7.86 4.42 23.02
N ASP A 35 7.98 4.68 24.30
CA ASP A 35 7.80 3.65 25.34
C ASP A 35 6.35 3.15 25.38
N GLU A 36 5.37 4.05 25.23
CA GLU A 36 3.96 3.67 25.12
C GLU A 36 3.70 2.86 23.84
N VAL A 37 4.35 3.20 22.71
CA VAL A 37 4.30 2.41 21.48
C VAL A 37 4.87 1.02 21.69
N ALA A 38 6.05 0.92 22.35
CA ALA A 38 6.67 -0.36 22.66
C ALA A 38 5.76 -1.24 23.55
N GLN A 39 5.13 -0.65 24.56
CA GLN A 39 4.20 -1.35 25.44
C GLN A 39 2.98 -1.90 24.66
N VAL A 40 2.37 -1.11 23.81
CA VAL A 40 1.25 -1.54 22.96
C VAL A 40 1.70 -2.63 21.99
N GLY A 41 2.87 -2.46 21.37
CA GLY A 41 3.48 -3.47 20.50
C GLY A 41 3.74 -4.79 21.22
N THR A 42 4.28 -4.73 22.42
CA THR A 42 4.53 -5.91 23.27
C THR A 42 3.23 -6.64 23.62
N ILE A 43 2.18 -5.91 23.98
CA ILE A 43 0.86 -6.52 24.27
C ILE A 43 0.30 -7.18 23.01
N SER A 44 0.40 -6.53 21.88
CA SER A 44 -0.07 -7.06 20.58
C SER A 44 0.71 -8.27 20.11
N ALA A 45 2.01 -8.35 20.48
CA ALA A 45 2.90 -9.47 20.23
C ALA A 45 2.84 -10.55 21.33
N ASN A 46 1.74 -10.62 22.07
CA ASN A 46 1.50 -11.62 23.12
C ASN A 46 2.55 -11.64 24.26
N GLY A 47 3.12 -10.47 24.56
CA GLY A 47 4.09 -10.27 25.64
C GLY A 47 5.57 -10.28 25.22
N GLU A 48 5.87 -10.41 23.92
CA GLU A 48 7.24 -10.39 23.41
C GLU A 48 7.77 -8.94 23.33
N ALA A 49 8.61 -8.57 24.32
CA ALA A 49 9.14 -7.21 24.41
C ALA A 49 10.06 -6.84 23.24
N GLU A 50 10.81 -7.79 22.68
CA GLU A 50 11.70 -7.58 21.55
C GLU A 50 10.95 -7.10 20.31
N ILE A 51 9.78 -7.68 20.02
CA ILE A 51 8.91 -7.26 18.93
C ILE A 51 8.34 -5.87 19.21
N GLY A 52 7.92 -5.60 20.45
CA GLY A 52 7.42 -4.28 20.85
C GLY A 52 8.45 -3.18 20.65
N ASP A 53 9.70 -3.42 21.06
CA ASP A 53 10.82 -2.50 20.87
C ASP A 53 11.17 -2.29 19.40
N MET A 54 11.10 -3.35 18.59
CA MET A 54 11.31 -3.26 17.13
C MET A 54 10.26 -2.40 16.46
N ILE A 55 8.99 -2.57 16.82
CA ILE A 55 7.87 -1.73 16.32
C ILE A 55 8.07 -0.27 16.74
N ALA A 56 8.46 -0.01 18.00
CA ALA A 56 8.72 1.35 18.46
C ALA A 56 9.88 2.01 17.71
N LYS A 57 10.96 1.27 17.43
CA LYS A 57 12.08 1.75 16.61
C LYS A 57 11.65 2.03 15.17
N ALA A 58 10.80 1.18 14.60
CA ALA A 58 10.24 1.42 13.27
C ALA A 58 9.42 2.71 13.24
N MET A 59 8.47 2.88 14.17
CA MET A 59 7.64 4.09 14.30
C MET A 59 8.48 5.36 14.51
N GLN A 60 9.56 5.28 15.27
CA GLN A 60 10.46 6.40 15.46
C GLN A 60 11.14 6.86 14.16
N LYS A 61 11.45 5.90 13.27
CA LYS A 61 12.10 6.21 11.99
C LYS A 61 11.14 6.71 10.93
N VAL A 62 9.95 6.09 10.82
CA VAL A 62 8.97 6.42 9.77
C VAL A 62 7.94 7.48 10.21
N GLY A 63 7.84 7.76 11.50
CA GLY A 63 6.86 8.69 12.07
C GLY A 63 5.46 8.09 12.19
N ASN A 64 4.52 8.88 12.69
CA ASN A 64 3.14 8.45 12.94
C ASN A 64 2.33 8.20 11.66
N GLU A 65 2.75 8.75 10.55
CA GLU A 65 2.13 8.60 9.22
C GLU A 65 2.74 7.44 8.43
N GLY A 66 3.80 6.81 8.97
CA GLY A 66 4.52 5.73 8.30
C GLY A 66 3.74 4.42 8.30
N VAL A 67 3.87 3.65 7.23
CA VAL A 67 3.29 2.31 7.10
C VAL A 67 4.31 1.28 7.56
N ILE A 68 3.92 0.41 8.48
CA ILE A 68 4.73 -0.73 8.94
C ILE A 68 4.10 -2.00 8.38
N THR A 69 4.87 -2.75 7.60
CA THR A 69 4.50 -4.08 7.11
C THR A 69 5.33 -5.14 7.80
N VAL A 70 4.76 -6.31 8.02
CA VAL A 70 5.44 -7.48 8.59
C VAL A 70 5.46 -8.56 7.52
N GLU A 71 6.65 -9.03 7.18
CA GLU A 71 6.88 -10.07 6.19
C GLU A 71 7.74 -11.18 6.79
N GLU A 72 7.68 -12.37 6.21
CA GLU A 72 8.52 -13.47 6.63
C GLU A 72 9.97 -13.22 6.17
N ALA A 73 10.89 -13.19 7.14
CA ALA A 73 12.30 -13.00 6.84
C ALA A 73 12.90 -14.25 6.16
N LYS A 74 13.90 -14.03 5.32
CA LYS A 74 14.69 -15.14 4.71
C LYS A 74 15.77 -15.66 5.67
N SER A 75 16.11 -14.87 6.69
CA SER A 75 17.04 -15.18 7.77
C SER A 75 16.34 -15.77 9.00
N LEU A 76 17.10 -16.34 9.93
CA LEU A 76 16.58 -16.80 11.21
C LEU A 76 16.33 -15.66 12.22
N ASP A 77 16.95 -14.52 11.98
CA ASP A 77 16.85 -13.34 12.82
C ASP A 77 15.81 -12.36 12.29
N SER A 78 15.14 -11.65 13.21
CA SER A 78 14.22 -10.58 12.87
C SER A 78 15.00 -9.32 12.46
N GLU A 79 14.74 -8.78 11.29
CA GLU A 79 15.41 -7.60 10.77
C GLU A 79 14.42 -6.44 10.59
N LEU A 80 14.88 -5.22 10.83
CA LEU A 80 14.13 -4.00 10.57
C LEU A 80 14.71 -3.28 9.37
N GLU A 81 14.00 -3.34 8.24
CA GLU A 81 14.34 -2.57 7.03
C GLU A 81 13.49 -1.30 6.97
N VAL A 82 14.13 -0.17 6.70
CA VAL A 82 13.44 1.12 6.54
C VAL A 82 13.64 1.59 5.11
N VAL A 83 12.53 1.80 4.41
CA VAL A 83 12.49 2.26 3.02
C VAL A 83 11.89 3.65 2.98
N GLU A 84 12.52 4.57 2.27
CA GLU A 84 11.95 5.89 1.99
C GLU A 84 10.98 5.75 0.82
N GLY A 85 9.69 5.63 1.14
CA GLY A 85 8.64 5.37 0.16
C GLY A 85 7.72 4.25 0.60
N MET A 86 7.14 3.53 -0.34
CA MET A 86 6.27 2.38 -0.10
C MET A 86 6.80 1.13 -0.80
N GLN A 87 7.00 0.05 -0.05
CA GLN A 87 7.28 -1.27 -0.60
C GLN A 87 5.99 -2.08 -0.66
N PHE A 88 5.75 -2.78 -1.77
CA PHE A 88 4.62 -3.69 -1.93
C PHE A 88 5.00 -4.92 -2.77
N ASP A 89 4.22 -5.97 -2.64
CA ASP A 89 4.51 -7.34 -3.10
C ASP A 89 4.30 -7.58 -4.60
N ARG A 90 3.86 -6.57 -5.36
CA ARG A 90 3.57 -6.70 -6.79
C ARG A 90 4.68 -6.09 -7.63
N GLY A 91 5.16 -6.88 -8.58
CA GLY A 91 6.15 -6.46 -9.56
C GLY A 91 5.55 -5.94 -10.87
N TYR A 92 6.39 -5.78 -11.87
CA TYR A 92 5.98 -5.34 -13.21
C TYR A 92 5.00 -6.31 -13.89
N LEU A 93 4.07 -5.76 -14.66
CA LEU A 93 3.04 -6.55 -15.35
C LEU A 93 3.55 -7.31 -16.57
N SER A 94 4.69 -6.92 -17.11
CA SER A 94 5.28 -7.56 -18.28
C SER A 94 6.81 -7.56 -18.22
N PRO A 95 7.47 -8.68 -18.58
CA PRO A 95 8.93 -8.76 -18.66
C PRO A 95 9.54 -7.75 -19.63
N TYR A 96 8.75 -7.24 -20.57
CA TYR A 96 9.22 -6.22 -21.51
C TYR A 96 9.47 -4.85 -20.87
N PHE A 97 9.06 -4.64 -19.63
CA PHE A 97 9.36 -3.42 -18.87
C PHE A 97 10.74 -3.46 -18.17
N ILE A 98 11.43 -4.59 -18.19
CA ILE A 98 12.76 -4.74 -17.59
C ILE A 98 13.75 -3.76 -18.20
N THR A 99 14.46 -3.03 -17.33
CA THR A 99 15.54 -2.10 -17.72
C THR A 99 16.91 -2.75 -17.61
N ASN A 100 17.09 -3.68 -16.66
CA ASN A 100 18.33 -4.44 -16.46
C ASN A 100 18.02 -5.94 -16.56
N ALA A 101 18.43 -6.54 -17.69
CA ALA A 101 18.16 -7.96 -17.97
C ALA A 101 18.95 -8.91 -17.06
N ASP A 102 20.17 -8.55 -16.65
CA ASP A 102 21.02 -9.42 -15.82
C ASP A 102 20.42 -9.60 -14.41
N LYS A 103 19.86 -8.53 -13.87
CA LYS A 103 19.22 -8.53 -12.54
C LYS A 103 17.73 -8.79 -12.59
N MET A 104 17.10 -8.80 -13.77
CA MET A 104 15.66 -8.92 -13.97
C MET A 104 14.85 -7.84 -13.22
N ILE A 105 15.37 -6.61 -13.18
CA ILE A 105 14.75 -5.49 -12.48
C ILE A 105 14.33 -4.37 -13.45
N THR A 106 13.34 -3.60 -13.03
CA THR A 106 12.94 -2.34 -13.66
C THR A 106 13.30 -1.19 -12.72
N GLU A 107 14.21 -0.35 -13.18
CA GLU A 107 14.69 0.81 -12.44
C GLU A 107 14.43 2.07 -13.25
N GLN A 108 13.84 3.08 -12.62
CA GLN A 108 13.51 4.36 -13.23
C GLN A 108 13.93 5.49 -12.30
N GLU A 109 14.65 6.46 -12.82
CA GLU A 109 15.06 7.66 -12.10
C GLU A 109 14.07 8.79 -12.37
N ASP A 110 13.57 9.43 -11.31
CA ASP A 110 12.63 10.56 -11.34
C ASP A 110 11.42 10.33 -12.27
N PRO A 111 10.69 9.20 -12.14
CA PRO A 111 9.56 8.92 -13.00
C PRO A 111 8.35 9.81 -12.70
N LEU A 112 7.55 10.07 -13.72
CA LEU A 112 6.16 10.49 -13.53
C LEU A 112 5.36 9.28 -13.06
N ILE A 113 4.50 9.45 -12.05
CA ILE A 113 3.71 8.36 -11.51
C ILE A 113 2.24 8.59 -11.84
N LEU A 114 1.63 7.62 -12.51
CA LEU A 114 0.20 7.58 -12.76
C LEU A 114 -0.46 6.57 -11.83
N LEU A 115 -1.27 7.06 -10.90
CA LEU A 115 -2.09 6.25 -10.01
C LEU A 115 -3.50 6.11 -10.57
N HIS A 116 -3.99 4.88 -10.68
CA HIS A 116 -5.34 4.61 -11.16
C HIS A 116 -6.00 3.49 -10.37
N GLU A 117 -7.15 3.76 -9.77
CA GLU A 117 -7.81 2.81 -8.87
C GLU A 117 -8.53 1.66 -9.57
N SER A 118 -8.82 1.81 -10.87
CA SER A 118 -9.56 0.82 -11.67
C SER A 118 -8.66 0.13 -12.69
N LYS A 119 -9.23 -0.85 -13.41
CA LYS A 119 -8.55 -1.50 -14.51
C LYS A 119 -8.41 -0.59 -15.73
N LEU A 120 -7.26 -0.62 -16.36
CA LEU A 120 -6.95 0.06 -17.60
C LEU A 120 -6.96 -0.94 -18.77
N SER A 121 -8.01 -0.96 -19.56
CA SER A 121 -8.14 -1.82 -20.75
C SER A 121 -8.14 -1.04 -22.05
N SER A 122 -8.55 0.23 -22.02
CA SER A 122 -8.65 1.10 -23.19
C SER A 122 -7.49 2.08 -23.28
N LEU A 123 -6.92 2.22 -24.46
CA LEU A 123 -5.86 3.17 -24.74
C LEU A 123 -6.36 4.63 -24.76
N GLN A 124 -7.60 4.86 -25.18
CA GLN A 124 -8.12 6.21 -25.41
C GLN A 124 -8.05 7.11 -24.17
N SER A 125 -8.31 6.56 -23.00
CA SER A 125 -8.21 7.33 -21.74
C SER A 125 -6.77 7.70 -21.36
N MET A 126 -5.80 6.98 -21.87
CA MET A 126 -4.37 7.17 -21.56
C MET A 126 -3.63 8.04 -22.60
N LEU A 127 -4.18 8.19 -23.81
CA LEU A 127 -3.51 8.90 -24.90
C LEU A 127 -3.01 10.30 -24.51
N PRO A 128 -3.82 11.18 -23.88
CA PRO A 128 -3.36 12.53 -23.54
C PRO A 128 -2.18 12.51 -22.56
N ILE A 129 -2.18 11.55 -21.63
CA ILE A 129 -1.11 11.38 -20.62
C ILE A 129 0.15 10.88 -21.32
N LEU A 130 0.04 9.87 -22.19
CA LEU A 130 1.18 9.31 -22.91
C LEU A 130 1.81 10.33 -23.87
N GLU A 131 1.04 11.18 -24.51
CA GLU A 131 1.52 12.28 -25.35
C GLU A 131 2.31 13.31 -24.52
N SER A 132 1.78 13.70 -23.35
CA SER A 132 2.45 14.62 -22.44
C SER A 132 3.77 14.04 -21.91
N VAL A 133 3.78 12.74 -21.55
CA VAL A 133 4.97 12.01 -21.12
C VAL A 133 6.01 11.92 -22.24
N ALA A 134 5.59 11.64 -23.46
CA ALA A 134 6.48 11.59 -24.62
C ALA A 134 7.18 12.95 -24.87
N GLN A 135 6.42 14.05 -24.71
CA GLN A 135 6.96 15.41 -24.84
C GLN A 135 7.96 15.76 -23.71
N SER A 136 7.70 15.30 -22.48
CA SER A 136 8.58 15.55 -21.33
C SER A 136 9.87 14.72 -21.34
N SER A 137 9.92 13.64 -22.11
CA SER A 137 11.00 12.64 -22.13
C SER A 137 11.31 11.99 -20.79
N ARG A 138 10.47 12.19 -19.77
CA ARG A 138 10.59 11.57 -18.44
C ARG A 138 10.05 10.13 -18.46
N PRO A 139 10.57 9.24 -17.62
CA PRO A 139 9.99 7.92 -17.44
C PRO A 139 8.58 8.00 -16.85
N LEU A 140 7.74 7.03 -17.17
CA LEU A 140 6.38 6.89 -16.61
C LEU A 140 6.24 5.55 -15.89
N LEU A 141 5.85 5.61 -14.62
CA LEU A 141 5.43 4.45 -13.85
C LEU A 141 3.89 4.49 -13.70
N ILE A 142 3.24 3.44 -14.15
CA ILE A 142 1.77 3.31 -14.01
C ILE A 142 1.49 2.30 -12.91
N ILE A 143 0.71 2.70 -11.91
CA ILE A 143 0.25 1.86 -10.82
C ILE A 143 -1.28 1.81 -10.90
N ALA A 144 -1.82 0.68 -11.35
CA ALA A 144 -3.25 0.50 -11.55
C ALA A 144 -3.75 -0.82 -10.97
N GLU A 145 -5.06 -0.96 -10.78
CA GLU A 145 -5.64 -2.24 -10.37
C GLU A 145 -5.18 -3.39 -11.27
N ASP A 146 -5.28 -3.19 -12.57
CA ASP A 146 -4.74 -4.06 -13.59
C ASP A 146 -4.58 -3.28 -14.90
N ILE A 147 -3.69 -3.71 -15.77
CA ILE A 147 -3.55 -3.20 -17.13
C ILE A 147 -3.57 -4.38 -18.07
N GLU A 148 -4.58 -4.44 -18.92
CA GLU A 148 -4.82 -5.61 -19.78
C GLU A 148 -5.20 -5.20 -21.20
N GLY A 149 -5.24 -6.17 -22.11
CA GLY A 149 -5.71 -6.00 -23.47
C GLY A 149 -4.88 -5.01 -24.29
N GLU A 150 -5.57 -4.11 -25.01
CA GLU A 150 -4.96 -3.13 -25.90
C GLU A 150 -4.04 -2.14 -25.18
N ALA A 151 -4.39 -1.73 -23.97
CA ALA A 151 -3.60 -0.81 -23.18
C ALA A 151 -2.22 -1.39 -22.88
N LEU A 152 -2.13 -2.61 -22.36
CA LEU A 152 -0.86 -3.27 -22.07
C LEU A 152 -0.03 -3.50 -23.34
N ALA A 153 -0.65 -4.00 -24.40
CA ALA A 153 0.02 -4.25 -25.68
C ALA A 153 0.65 -2.98 -26.25
N THR A 154 -0.08 -1.87 -26.20
CA THR A 154 0.43 -0.58 -26.69
C THR A 154 1.58 -0.05 -25.85
N LEU A 155 1.51 -0.15 -24.52
CA LEU A 155 2.62 0.24 -23.64
C LEU A 155 3.89 -0.57 -23.96
N VAL A 156 3.76 -1.88 -24.12
CA VAL A 156 4.87 -2.77 -24.48
C VAL A 156 5.45 -2.42 -25.84
N VAL A 157 4.62 -2.22 -26.87
CA VAL A 157 5.10 -1.85 -28.22
C VAL A 157 5.82 -0.51 -28.21
N ASN A 158 5.29 0.51 -27.54
CA ASN A 158 5.94 1.81 -27.43
C ASN A 158 7.27 1.75 -26.65
N ARG A 159 7.32 0.93 -25.61
CA ARG A 159 8.56 0.65 -24.86
C ARG A 159 9.62 0.01 -25.76
N LEU A 160 9.25 -1.03 -26.52
CA LEU A 160 10.17 -1.74 -27.41
C LEU A 160 10.67 -0.87 -28.56
N ARG A 161 9.84 0.02 -29.08
CA ARG A 161 10.21 0.99 -30.11
C ARG A 161 11.08 2.13 -29.59
N GLY A 162 11.31 2.21 -28.28
CA GLY A 162 12.08 3.27 -27.65
C GLY A 162 11.38 4.63 -27.58
N GLY A 163 10.08 4.68 -27.92
CA GLY A 163 9.30 5.92 -27.92
C GLY A 163 8.90 6.39 -26.52
N LEU A 164 8.76 5.46 -25.56
CA LEU A 164 8.40 5.76 -24.18
C LEU A 164 9.23 4.94 -23.20
N LYS A 165 9.70 5.59 -22.16
CA LYS A 165 10.30 4.91 -20.98
C LYS A 165 9.18 4.63 -19.98
N VAL A 166 8.44 3.52 -20.17
CA VAL A 166 7.28 3.19 -19.36
C VAL A 166 7.45 1.87 -18.63
N ALA A 167 6.95 1.81 -17.43
CA ALA A 167 6.74 0.57 -16.68
C ALA A 167 5.34 0.59 -16.07
N ALA A 168 4.79 -0.60 -15.86
CA ALA A 168 3.47 -0.77 -15.28
C ALA A 168 3.49 -1.85 -14.23
N VAL A 169 2.92 -1.56 -13.07
CA VAL A 169 2.81 -2.46 -11.93
C VAL A 169 1.36 -2.53 -11.45
N LYS A 170 1.03 -3.64 -10.81
CA LYS A 170 -0.28 -3.83 -10.22
C LYS A 170 -0.34 -3.14 -8.86
N ALA A 171 -1.42 -2.39 -8.61
CA ALA A 171 -1.63 -1.70 -7.35
C ALA A 171 -1.70 -2.69 -6.17
N PRO A 172 -1.12 -2.34 -5.00
CA PRO A 172 -1.16 -3.17 -3.81
C PRO A 172 -2.57 -3.25 -3.22
N GLY A 173 -2.85 -4.35 -2.51
CA GLY A 173 -4.12 -4.53 -1.80
C GLY A 173 -5.32 -4.87 -2.70
N PHE A 174 -6.49 -4.94 -2.08
CA PHE A 174 -7.76 -5.28 -2.71
C PHE A 174 -8.89 -4.40 -2.19
N GLY A 175 -9.90 -4.11 -3.02
CA GLY A 175 -11.08 -3.34 -2.64
C GLY A 175 -10.74 -1.97 -2.02
N ASP A 176 -11.41 -1.61 -0.94
CA ASP A 176 -11.23 -0.31 -0.26
C ASP A 176 -9.81 -0.09 0.28
N ARG A 177 -9.12 -1.18 0.68
CA ARG A 177 -7.73 -1.09 1.11
C ARG A 177 -6.80 -0.65 -0.01
N ARG A 178 -7.04 -1.09 -1.26
CA ARG A 178 -6.27 -0.64 -2.43
C ARG A 178 -6.41 0.85 -2.63
N LYS A 179 -7.64 1.37 -2.54
CA LYS A 179 -7.91 2.80 -2.68
C LYS A 179 -7.16 3.62 -1.63
N ALA A 180 -7.22 3.21 -0.37
CA ALA A 180 -6.48 3.87 0.72
C ALA A 180 -4.96 3.86 0.46
N MET A 181 -4.40 2.73 0.01
CA MET A 181 -2.97 2.64 -0.30
C MET A 181 -2.56 3.50 -1.50
N LEU A 182 -3.42 3.67 -2.51
CA LEU A 182 -3.17 4.57 -3.63
C LEU A 182 -3.27 6.05 -3.22
N GLU A 183 -4.18 6.38 -2.29
CA GLU A 183 -4.27 7.70 -1.67
C GLU A 183 -2.98 8.02 -0.89
N ASP A 184 -2.50 7.09 -0.07
CA ASP A 184 -1.23 7.24 0.65
C ASP A 184 -0.05 7.46 -0.30
N LEU A 185 0.03 6.69 -1.40
CA LEU A 185 1.04 6.90 -2.43
C LEU A 185 0.97 8.29 -3.06
N SER A 186 -0.23 8.82 -3.29
CA SER A 186 -0.40 10.15 -3.87
C SER A 186 0.13 11.26 -2.96
N LEU A 187 0.09 11.08 -1.65
CA LEU A 187 0.57 12.03 -0.65
C LEU A 187 2.10 12.02 -0.51
N ILE A 188 2.75 10.88 -0.76
CA ILE A 188 4.22 10.74 -0.66
C ILE A 188 4.94 11.46 -1.80
N HIS A 189 4.28 11.64 -2.94
CA HIS A 189 4.91 12.11 -4.19
C HIS A 189 4.44 13.50 -4.65
N ILE A 190 3.85 14.26 -3.75
CA ILE A 190 3.49 15.66 -4.01
C ILE A 190 4.66 16.60 -3.73
#